data_c532a31128dd0f08f16f1faad11b8692
#
_entry.id   c532a31128dd0f08f16f1faad11b8692
#
_cell.length_a   1.000
_cell.length_b   1.000
_cell.length_c   1.000
_cell.angle_alpha   90.00
_cell.angle_beta   90.00
_cell.angle_gamma   90.00
#
_symmetry.space_group_name_H-M   'P 1'
#
loop_
_entity.id
_entity.type
_entity.pdbx_description
1 polymer ?
#
loop_
_entity_poly.entity_id
_entity_poly.type
_entity_poly.pdbx_seq_one_letter_code
_entity_poly.pdbx_strand_id
1 'polypeptide(L)'
;MNKSKRTDRDSLVKKAAYLRLMAIKLAEDMKSGTFKSLYKGQGIEFSGVRDYIRGDDVRSIDWNVTARMNKPFVKVFEEDRELQIFLIVDTSLSMQLECQDVTKYDVLSETAALITIAAELNNCSIGAVFFDGEINFSCKPAMGKEQIMLLLSHLDNLPSSNTVGSVLGSAINGAGKLLKKRSLVFVLSDFRTSDWEKPLISLAQRHDVVALRLKNKYDDELPVIGTVPFVDVESG
;
A
#
# COMPACT_ATOMS: atom_id res chain seq x y z
N MET A 1 -37.03 17.81 -0.86
CA MET A 1 -36.25 16.57 -0.88
C MET A 1 -35.06 16.57 -1.86
N ASN A 2 -34.73 17.67 -2.55
CA ASN A 2 -33.69 17.70 -3.62
C ASN A 2 -32.39 18.47 -3.26
N LYS A 3 -32.34 19.19 -2.13
CA LYS A 3 -31.14 19.95 -1.70
C LYS A 3 -30.11 19.07 -0.99
N SER A 4 -30.52 18.09 -0.20
CA SER A 4 -29.62 17.17 0.55
C SER A 4 -28.78 16.30 -0.38
N LYS A 5 -29.37 15.72 -1.43
CA LYS A 5 -28.64 14.86 -2.41
C LYS A 5 -27.64 15.64 -3.29
N ARG A 6 -27.81 16.96 -3.47
CA ARG A 6 -26.90 17.79 -4.26
C ARG A 6 -25.66 18.18 -3.45
N THR A 7 -25.84 18.47 -2.17
CA THR A 7 -24.74 18.79 -1.22
C THR A 7 -23.85 17.59 -1.01
N ASP A 8 -24.41 16.39 -0.97
CA ASP A 8 -23.70 15.12 -0.80
C ASP A 8 -22.84 14.79 -2.04
N ARG A 9 -23.37 14.98 -3.25
CA ARG A 9 -22.61 14.80 -4.50
C ARG A 9 -21.44 15.79 -4.64
N ASP A 10 -21.64 17.06 -4.30
CA ASP A 10 -20.57 18.07 -4.40
C ASP A 10 -19.46 17.81 -3.37
N SER A 11 -19.78 17.27 -2.22
CA SER A 11 -18.84 16.85 -1.19
C SER A 11 -18.02 15.64 -1.68
N LEU A 12 -18.67 14.63 -2.25
CA LEU A 12 -18.02 13.44 -2.81
C LEU A 12 -17.08 13.77 -3.98
N VAL A 13 -17.49 14.68 -4.87
CA VAL A 13 -16.64 15.14 -6.00
C VAL A 13 -15.40 15.87 -5.49
N LYS A 14 -15.55 16.74 -4.48
CA LYS A 14 -14.42 17.43 -3.85
C LYS A 14 -13.47 16.46 -3.16
N LYS A 15 -14.01 15.48 -2.43
CA LYS A 15 -13.21 14.42 -1.76
C LYS A 15 -12.46 13.59 -2.79
N ALA A 16 -13.09 13.15 -3.86
CA ALA A 16 -12.45 12.40 -4.95
C ALA A 16 -11.36 13.21 -5.65
N ALA A 17 -11.59 14.49 -5.91
CA ALA A 17 -10.58 15.37 -6.51
C ALA A 17 -9.38 15.59 -5.58
N TYR A 18 -9.62 15.75 -4.27
CA TYR A 18 -8.57 15.87 -3.26
C TYR A 18 -7.73 14.59 -3.17
N LEU A 19 -8.39 13.43 -3.08
CA LEU A 19 -7.72 12.12 -3.05
C LEU A 19 -6.86 11.93 -4.30
N ARG A 20 -7.37 12.29 -5.48
CA ARG A 20 -6.61 12.20 -6.73
C ARG A 20 -5.36 13.10 -6.73
N LEU A 21 -5.46 14.33 -6.24
CA LEU A 21 -4.31 15.24 -6.15
C LEU A 21 -3.25 14.70 -5.17
N MET A 22 -3.67 14.17 -4.01
CA MET A 22 -2.76 13.55 -3.05
C MET A 22 -2.12 12.29 -3.61
N ALA A 23 -2.88 11.47 -4.37
CA ALA A 23 -2.35 10.28 -5.02
C ALA A 23 -1.31 10.63 -6.10
N ILE A 24 -1.50 11.71 -6.87
CA ILE A 24 -0.50 12.19 -7.85
C ILE A 24 0.79 12.57 -7.13
N LYS A 25 0.71 13.34 -6.04
CA LYS A 25 1.88 13.71 -5.24
C LYS A 25 2.59 12.50 -4.65
N LEU A 26 1.84 11.58 -4.07
CA LEU A 26 2.39 10.32 -3.55
C LEU A 26 3.07 9.51 -4.66
N ALA A 27 2.46 9.44 -5.85
CA ALA A 27 3.03 8.74 -7.00
C ALA A 27 4.35 9.37 -7.47
N GLU A 28 4.46 10.71 -7.46
CA GLU A 28 5.70 11.42 -7.77
C GLU A 28 6.77 11.17 -6.71
N ASP A 29 6.41 11.23 -5.43
CA ASP A 29 7.32 10.95 -4.32
C ASP A 29 7.82 9.50 -4.34
N MET A 30 6.98 8.55 -4.75
CA MET A 30 7.37 7.16 -4.95
C MET A 30 8.40 6.97 -6.06
N LYS A 31 8.33 7.77 -7.14
CA LYS A 31 9.30 7.71 -8.26
C LYS A 31 10.64 8.38 -7.92
N SER A 32 10.60 9.51 -7.22
CA SER A 32 11.77 10.39 -7.03
C SER A 32 12.53 10.18 -5.73
N GLY A 33 11.90 9.60 -4.71
CA GLY A 33 12.36 9.60 -3.34
C GLY A 33 13.09 8.34 -2.87
N THR A 34 13.04 8.13 -1.56
CA THR A 34 13.64 7.01 -0.81
C THR A 34 13.21 5.64 -1.33
N PHE A 35 12.04 5.56 -1.97
CA PHE A 35 11.51 4.35 -2.57
C PHE A 35 12.23 3.93 -3.86
N LYS A 36 13.02 4.81 -4.48
CA LYS A 36 13.79 4.49 -5.70
C LYS A 36 14.75 3.31 -5.50
N SER A 37 15.28 3.12 -4.30
CA SER A 37 16.12 1.97 -3.95
C SER A 37 15.35 0.64 -3.89
N LEU A 38 14.02 0.70 -3.69
CA LEU A 38 13.13 -0.46 -3.62
C LEU A 38 12.80 -1.00 -5.02
N TYR A 39 13.00 -0.16 -6.05
CA TYR A 39 12.80 -0.50 -7.44
C TYR A 39 13.94 -1.32 -8.06
N LYS A 40 14.89 -1.91 -7.29
CA LYS A 40 15.96 -2.76 -7.79
C LYS A 40 15.46 -4.17 -8.16
N GLY A 41 15.08 -4.47 -9.41
CA GLY A 41 14.54 -5.70 -9.97
C GLY A 41 15.30 -6.25 -11.20
N GLN A 42 14.77 -7.28 -11.84
CA GLN A 42 15.47 -8.09 -12.83
C GLN A 42 15.15 -7.73 -14.30
N GLY A 43 14.51 -6.63 -14.58
CA GLY A 43 14.33 -6.13 -15.92
C GLY A 43 15.55 -5.31 -16.34
N ILE A 44 16.20 -5.66 -17.44
CA ILE A 44 17.33 -4.92 -18.02
C ILE A 44 16.80 -4.25 -19.28
N GLU A 45 16.48 -2.95 -19.20
CA GLU A 45 16.18 -2.14 -20.38
C GLU A 45 17.39 -1.34 -20.82
N PHE A 46 17.58 -1.22 -22.14
CA PHE A 46 18.62 -0.38 -22.71
C PHE A 46 18.26 1.09 -22.50
N SER A 47 19.01 1.77 -21.62
CA SER A 47 18.79 3.19 -21.28
C SER A 47 19.57 4.14 -22.19
N GLY A 48 20.72 3.69 -22.71
CA GLY A 48 21.56 4.53 -23.54
C GLY A 48 22.99 4.00 -23.67
N VAL A 49 23.86 4.88 -24.12
CA VAL A 49 25.30 4.62 -24.22
C VAL A 49 26.07 5.72 -23.48
N ARG A 50 27.18 5.38 -22.84
CA ARG A 50 28.14 6.31 -22.25
C ARG A 50 29.56 6.00 -22.73
N ASP A 51 30.45 6.96 -22.55
CA ASP A 51 31.88 6.72 -22.80
C ASP A 51 32.42 5.57 -21.96
N TYR A 52 33.22 4.73 -22.55
CA TYR A 52 33.96 3.65 -21.89
C TYR A 52 34.94 4.23 -20.86
N ILE A 53 34.89 3.73 -19.64
CA ILE A 53 35.82 4.06 -18.57
C ILE A 53 36.69 2.83 -18.30
N ARG A 54 37.96 3.02 -18.01
CA ARG A 54 38.90 1.93 -17.73
C ARG A 54 38.42 1.10 -16.52
N GLY A 55 38.10 -0.17 -16.76
CA GLY A 55 37.51 -1.09 -15.78
C GLY A 55 36.09 -1.56 -16.13
N ASP A 56 35.45 -0.95 -17.15
CA ASP A 56 34.17 -1.45 -17.69
C ASP A 56 34.36 -2.79 -18.41
N ASP A 57 33.31 -3.61 -18.40
CA ASP A 57 33.30 -4.88 -19.11
C ASP A 57 33.31 -4.64 -20.62
N VAL A 58 34.36 -5.12 -21.29
CA VAL A 58 34.54 -5.00 -22.74
C VAL A 58 33.38 -5.62 -23.54
N ARG A 59 32.64 -6.58 -22.95
CA ARG A 59 31.49 -7.23 -23.57
C ARG A 59 30.27 -6.30 -23.65
N SER A 60 30.24 -5.25 -22.85
CA SER A 60 29.16 -4.23 -22.84
C SER A 60 29.41 -3.12 -23.88
N ILE A 61 30.52 -3.14 -24.64
CA ILE A 61 30.81 -2.15 -25.68
C ILE A 61 29.76 -2.23 -26.81
N ASP A 62 29.20 -1.08 -27.16
CA ASP A 62 28.36 -0.93 -28.33
C ASP A 62 29.25 -0.61 -29.54
N TRP A 63 29.57 -1.64 -30.31
CA TRP A 63 30.45 -1.50 -31.50
C TRP A 63 29.84 -0.62 -32.61
N ASN A 64 28.50 -0.54 -32.70
CA ASN A 64 27.83 0.28 -33.71
C ASN A 64 27.98 1.79 -33.40
N VAL A 65 27.82 2.17 -32.14
CA VAL A 65 28.02 3.56 -31.71
C VAL A 65 29.50 3.91 -31.69
N THR A 66 30.36 3.03 -31.21
CA THR A 66 31.82 3.17 -31.18
C THR A 66 32.37 3.44 -32.59
N ALA A 67 31.91 2.71 -33.61
CA ALA A 67 32.34 2.91 -35.01
C ALA A 67 31.93 4.27 -35.59
N ARG A 68 30.81 4.85 -35.12
CA ARG A 68 30.34 6.16 -35.59
C ARG A 68 31.00 7.33 -34.87
N MET A 69 31.33 7.14 -33.60
CA MET A 69 31.80 8.20 -32.72
C MET A 69 33.32 8.23 -32.54
N ASN A 70 34.04 7.28 -33.13
CA ASN A 70 35.51 7.11 -33.02
C ASN A 70 36.05 7.04 -31.58
N LYS A 71 35.21 6.67 -30.62
CA LYS A 71 35.52 6.45 -29.22
C LYS A 71 34.72 5.24 -28.70
N PRO A 72 35.27 4.45 -27.77
CA PRO A 72 34.56 3.31 -27.24
C PRO A 72 33.39 3.77 -26.36
N PHE A 73 32.17 3.27 -26.65
CA PHE A 73 30.96 3.47 -25.87
C PHE A 73 30.49 2.15 -25.31
N VAL A 74 30.01 2.16 -24.07
CA VAL A 74 29.37 1.02 -23.41
C VAL A 74 27.85 1.22 -23.33
N LYS A 75 27.13 0.13 -23.52
CA LYS A 75 25.68 0.08 -23.32
C LYS A 75 25.38 0.29 -21.85
N VAL A 76 24.55 1.26 -21.54
CA VAL A 76 23.99 1.46 -20.21
C VAL A 76 22.62 0.83 -20.20
N PHE A 77 22.44 -0.10 -19.29
CA PHE A 77 21.16 -0.73 -19.06
C PHE A 77 20.61 -0.21 -17.74
N GLU A 78 19.37 0.27 -17.75
CA GLU A 78 18.61 0.53 -16.55
C GLU A 78 17.75 -0.69 -16.27
N GLU A 79 17.73 -1.12 -14.99
CA GLU A 79 16.81 -2.14 -14.56
C GLU A 79 15.44 -1.50 -14.43
N ASP A 80 14.53 -1.77 -15.38
CA ASP A 80 13.12 -1.42 -15.21
C ASP A 80 12.49 -2.38 -14.21
N ARG A 81 11.98 -1.82 -13.14
CA ARG A 81 11.47 -2.56 -12.00
C ARG A 81 9.99 -2.25 -11.81
N GLU A 82 9.17 -3.21 -12.13
CA GLU A 82 7.79 -3.21 -11.71
C GLU A 82 7.71 -3.24 -10.17
N LEU A 83 7.41 -2.10 -9.56
CA LEU A 83 7.08 -2.07 -8.15
C LEU A 83 5.78 -2.84 -7.91
N GLN A 84 5.86 -3.80 -7.02
CA GLN A 84 4.69 -4.53 -6.55
C GLN A 84 4.28 -4.00 -5.17
N ILE A 85 3.03 -3.59 -5.04
CA ILE A 85 2.46 -3.06 -3.81
C ILE A 85 1.47 -4.08 -3.22
N PHE A 86 1.45 -4.19 -1.91
CA PHE A 86 0.48 -5.05 -1.23
C PHE A 86 -0.08 -4.36 0.01
N LEU A 87 -1.40 -4.41 0.17
CA LEU A 87 -2.11 -3.84 1.30
C LEU A 87 -2.55 -4.95 2.26
N ILE A 88 -2.30 -4.78 3.55
CA ILE A 88 -2.85 -5.60 4.65
C ILE A 88 -3.77 -4.67 5.42
N VAL A 89 -5.08 -4.88 5.32
CA VAL A 89 -6.12 -3.95 5.72
C VAL A 89 -6.94 -4.55 6.85
N ASP A 90 -6.90 -3.90 7.99
CA ASP A 90 -7.66 -4.28 9.19
C ASP A 90 -9.08 -3.70 9.12
N THR A 91 -10.07 -4.57 9.15
CA THR A 91 -11.50 -4.22 9.15
C THR A 91 -12.20 -4.60 10.45
N SER A 92 -11.44 -4.93 11.51
CA SER A 92 -11.94 -5.35 12.81
C SER A 92 -12.84 -4.29 13.46
N LEU A 93 -13.62 -4.70 14.44
CA LEU A 93 -14.58 -3.83 15.13
C LEU A 93 -13.90 -2.65 15.83
N SER A 94 -12.67 -2.82 16.32
CA SER A 94 -11.88 -1.73 16.93
C SER A 94 -11.59 -0.58 15.97
N MET A 95 -11.51 -0.88 14.65
CA MET A 95 -11.32 0.12 13.60
C MET A 95 -12.60 0.90 13.28
N GLN A 96 -13.77 0.35 13.61
CA GLN A 96 -15.08 0.95 13.32
C GLN A 96 -15.58 1.85 14.45
N LEU A 97 -14.87 1.91 15.58
CA LEU A 97 -15.24 2.77 16.69
C LEU A 97 -15.15 4.25 16.30
N GLU A 98 -16.27 4.94 16.45
CA GLU A 98 -16.44 6.35 16.12
C GLU A 98 -15.79 7.26 17.17
N CYS A 99 -15.04 8.26 16.70
CA CYS A 99 -14.47 9.31 17.51
C CYS A 99 -14.66 10.65 16.78
N GLN A 100 -15.53 11.53 17.31
CA GLN A 100 -15.82 12.83 16.69
C GLN A 100 -16.30 12.73 15.23
N ASP A 101 -17.29 11.89 14.98
CA ASP A 101 -17.91 11.63 13.66
C ASP A 101 -16.96 11.00 12.62
N VAL A 102 -15.78 10.50 13.02
CA VAL A 102 -14.81 9.83 12.15
C VAL A 102 -14.37 8.53 12.81
N THR A 103 -14.37 7.43 12.05
CA THR A 103 -13.82 6.15 12.50
C THR A 103 -12.34 6.02 12.10
N LYS A 104 -11.60 5.13 12.77
CA LYS A 104 -10.25 4.77 12.32
C LYS A 104 -10.31 4.16 10.91
N TYR A 105 -11.40 3.44 10.61
CA TYR A 105 -11.62 2.84 9.30
C TYR A 105 -11.80 3.89 8.19
N ASP A 106 -12.45 5.02 8.44
CA ASP A 106 -12.56 6.10 7.45
C ASP A 106 -11.17 6.60 7.03
N VAL A 107 -10.27 6.82 7.99
CA VAL A 107 -8.89 7.24 7.71
C VAL A 107 -8.10 6.14 7.00
N LEU A 108 -8.29 4.89 7.41
CA LEU A 108 -7.67 3.73 6.80
C LEU A 108 -8.09 3.58 5.35
N SER A 109 -9.40 3.61 5.08
CA SER A 109 -9.95 3.43 3.74
C SER A 109 -9.50 4.53 2.79
N GLU A 110 -9.47 5.80 3.24
CA GLU A 110 -8.90 6.91 2.47
C GLU A 110 -7.42 6.71 2.17
N THR A 111 -6.63 6.29 3.16
CA THR A 111 -5.20 6.03 2.99
C THR A 111 -4.95 4.88 2.01
N ALA A 112 -5.68 3.77 2.15
CA ALA A 112 -5.57 2.62 1.25
C ALA A 112 -6.02 2.97 -0.18
N ALA A 113 -7.08 3.79 -0.33
CA ALA A 113 -7.53 4.29 -1.63
C ALA A 113 -6.48 5.19 -2.29
N LEU A 114 -5.83 6.08 -1.51
CA LEU A 114 -4.72 6.92 -2.00
C LEU A 114 -3.57 6.07 -2.54
N ILE A 115 -3.14 5.05 -1.78
CA ILE A 115 -2.07 4.13 -2.21
C ILE A 115 -2.48 3.38 -3.47
N THR A 116 -3.74 2.92 -3.53
CA THR A 116 -4.30 2.18 -4.67
C THR A 116 -4.29 3.03 -5.94
N ILE A 117 -4.73 4.29 -5.86
CA ILE A 117 -4.72 5.22 -7.00
C ILE A 117 -3.28 5.59 -7.39
N ALA A 118 -2.39 5.81 -6.42
CA ALA A 118 -0.98 6.08 -6.68
C ALA A 118 -0.28 4.90 -7.38
N ALA A 119 -0.64 3.66 -7.03
CA ALA A 119 -0.18 2.46 -7.71
C ALA A 119 -0.60 2.43 -9.19
N GLU A 120 -1.88 2.77 -9.48
CA GLU A 120 -2.36 2.89 -10.86
C GLU A 120 -1.57 3.93 -11.66
N LEU A 121 -1.38 5.13 -11.10
CA LEU A 121 -0.65 6.21 -11.75
C LEU A 121 0.81 5.87 -12.07
N ASN A 122 1.39 4.95 -11.30
CA ASN A 122 2.75 4.46 -11.50
C ASN A 122 2.83 3.15 -12.30
N ASN A 123 1.72 2.64 -12.82
CA ASN A 123 1.63 1.31 -13.46
C ASN A 123 2.21 0.19 -12.57
N CYS A 124 2.01 0.29 -11.26
CA CYS A 124 2.43 -0.72 -10.30
C CYS A 124 1.37 -1.82 -10.18
N SER A 125 1.81 -3.07 -9.99
CA SER A 125 0.89 -4.13 -9.61
C SER A 125 0.51 -3.99 -8.13
N ILE A 126 -0.78 -4.09 -7.80
CA ILE A 126 -1.30 -3.98 -6.44
C ILE A 126 -2.20 -5.14 -6.09
N GLY A 127 -2.04 -5.67 -4.87
CA GLY A 127 -2.88 -6.67 -4.27
C GLY A 127 -3.21 -6.31 -2.83
N ALA A 128 -4.12 -7.08 -2.22
CA ALA A 128 -4.50 -6.83 -0.84
C ALA A 128 -5.00 -8.09 -0.12
N VAL A 129 -4.99 -8.00 1.21
CA VAL A 129 -5.72 -8.87 2.12
C VAL A 129 -6.51 -8.01 3.10
N PHE A 130 -7.78 -8.31 3.29
CA PHE A 130 -8.67 -7.69 4.27
C PHE A 130 -9.01 -8.72 5.34
N PHE A 131 -8.97 -8.33 6.58
CA PHE A 131 -9.19 -9.21 7.72
C PHE A 131 -9.88 -8.50 8.89
N ASP A 132 -10.57 -9.28 9.68
CA ASP A 132 -11.05 -8.99 11.03
C ASP A 132 -10.75 -10.19 11.94
N GLY A 133 -11.73 -10.85 12.53
CA GLY A 133 -11.59 -12.16 13.19
C GLY A 133 -11.23 -13.30 12.21
N GLU A 134 -11.35 -13.07 10.91
CA GLU A 134 -10.95 -13.98 9.83
C GLU A 134 -10.44 -13.21 8.60
N ILE A 135 -9.93 -13.92 7.60
CA ILE A 135 -9.54 -13.31 6.32
C ILE A 135 -10.77 -13.24 5.42
N ASN A 136 -11.31 -12.04 5.23
CA ASN A 136 -12.54 -11.80 4.48
C ASN A 136 -12.33 -11.72 2.97
N PHE A 137 -11.16 -11.20 2.58
CA PHE A 137 -10.81 -11.03 1.17
C PHE A 137 -9.30 -11.13 0.97
N SER A 138 -8.90 -11.69 -0.15
CA SER A 138 -7.51 -11.63 -0.58
C SER A 138 -7.40 -11.68 -2.10
N CYS A 139 -6.54 -10.84 -2.66
CA CYS A 139 -6.21 -10.89 -4.07
C CYS A 139 -4.70 -10.75 -4.30
N LYS A 140 -4.21 -11.45 -5.32
CA LYS A 140 -2.81 -11.33 -5.75
C LYS A 140 -2.57 -9.97 -6.38
N PRO A 141 -1.32 -9.46 -6.33
CA PRO A 141 -0.97 -8.26 -7.07
C PRO A 141 -1.22 -8.43 -8.57
N ALA A 142 -1.97 -7.49 -9.13
CA ALA A 142 -2.23 -7.37 -10.55
C ALA A 142 -2.27 -5.90 -10.97
N MET A 143 -2.10 -5.65 -12.26
CA MET A 143 -2.19 -4.31 -12.85
C MET A 143 -3.55 -4.12 -13.52
N GLY A 144 -3.90 -2.87 -13.75
CA GLY A 144 -5.06 -2.49 -14.55
C GLY A 144 -6.26 -2.02 -13.74
N LYS A 145 -7.19 -1.38 -14.45
CA LYS A 145 -8.34 -0.69 -13.86
C LYS A 145 -9.28 -1.64 -13.11
N GLU A 146 -9.42 -2.87 -13.57
CA GLU A 146 -10.29 -3.87 -12.92
C GLU A 146 -9.80 -4.18 -11.51
N GLN A 147 -8.49 -4.35 -11.34
CA GLN A 147 -7.88 -4.59 -10.03
C GLN A 147 -8.08 -3.39 -9.08
N ILE A 148 -7.90 -2.16 -9.60
CA ILE A 148 -8.11 -0.94 -8.82
C ILE A 148 -9.58 -0.81 -8.39
N MET A 149 -10.52 -1.01 -9.31
CA MET A 149 -11.96 -0.95 -9.00
C MET A 149 -12.37 -2.02 -7.99
N LEU A 150 -11.81 -3.22 -8.11
CA LEU A 150 -12.03 -4.30 -7.14
C LEU A 150 -11.61 -3.87 -5.72
N LEU A 151 -10.40 -3.34 -5.58
CA LEU A 151 -9.88 -2.89 -4.28
C LEU A 151 -10.68 -1.71 -3.70
N LEU A 152 -10.98 -0.69 -4.52
CA LEU A 152 -11.78 0.45 -4.10
C LEU A 152 -13.20 0.04 -3.69
N SER A 153 -13.81 -0.92 -4.39
CA SER A 153 -15.13 -1.46 -4.02
C SER A 153 -15.10 -2.19 -2.67
N HIS A 154 -14.02 -2.93 -2.37
CA HIS A 154 -13.87 -3.57 -1.06
C HIS A 154 -13.60 -2.57 0.06
N LEU A 155 -12.90 -1.47 -0.21
CA LEU A 155 -12.69 -0.39 0.76
C LEU A 155 -13.97 0.39 1.08
N ASP A 156 -14.88 0.52 0.10
CA ASP A 156 -16.16 1.23 0.27
C ASP A 156 -17.22 0.35 0.97
N ASN A 157 -17.12 -0.97 0.83
CA ASN A 157 -18.06 -1.92 1.40
C ASN A 157 -17.40 -2.65 2.58
N LEU A 158 -17.60 -2.14 3.81
CA LEU A 158 -17.21 -2.86 5.02
C LEU A 158 -17.88 -4.23 5.04
N PRO A 159 -17.14 -5.32 5.22
CA PRO A 159 -17.75 -6.61 5.43
C PRO A 159 -18.60 -6.55 6.69
N SER A 160 -19.87 -6.96 6.57
CA SER A 160 -20.77 -7.13 7.72
C SER A 160 -20.38 -8.41 8.47
N SER A 161 -19.11 -8.56 8.85
CA SER A 161 -18.71 -9.74 9.59
C SER A 161 -19.04 -9.53 11.06
N ASN A 162 -19.68 -10.53 11.66
CA ASN A 162 -19.89 -10.62 13.10
C ASN A 162 -18.74 -11.38 13.78
N THR A 163 -17.62 -11.57 13.09
CA THR A 163 -16.47 -12.28 13.64
C THR A 163 -15.72 -11.37 14.60
N VAL A 164 -15.67 -11.80 15.83
CA VAL A 164 -15.00 -11.10 16.93
C VAL A 164 -13.51 -11.40 16.87
N GLY A 165 -12.66 -10.39 17.09
CA GLY A 165 -11.21 -10.53 17.13
C GLY A 165 -10.50 -9.95 15.91
N SER A 166 -9.18 -10.10 15.89
CA SER A 166 -8.30 -9.67 14.79
C SER A 166 -7.22 -10.72 14.54
N VAL A 167 -7.14 -11.19 13.30
CA VAL A 167 -6.18 -12.22 12.87
C VAL A 167 -5.00 -11.62 12.10
N LEU A 168 -4.49 -10.47 12.54
CA LEU A 168 -3.40 -9.74 11.91
C LEU A 168 -2.18 -10.64 11.57
N GLY A 169 -1.75 -11.47 12.52
CA GLY A 169 -0.62 -12.39 12.29
C GLY A 169 -0.89 -13.39 11.16
N SER A 170 -2.12 -13.90 11.04
CA SER A 170 -2.54 -14.79 9.96
C SER A 170 -2.61 -14.07 8.62
N ALA A 171 -3.10 -12.82 8.59
CA ALA A 171 -3.16 -11.98 7.40
C ALA A 171 -1.75 -11.67 6.87
N ILE A 172 -0.80 -11.33 7.76
CA ILE A 172 0.62 -11.10 7.43
C ILE A 172 1.25 -12.38 6.85
N ASN A 173 1.03 -13.54 7.46
CA ASN A 173 1.52 -14.82 6.96
C ASN A 173 0.89 -15.17 5.59
N GLY A 174 -0.40 -14.89 5.42
CA GLY A 174 -1.11 -15.04 4.15
C GLY A 174 -0.51 -14.19 3.04
N ALA A 175 -0.25 -12.91 3.33
CA ALA A 175 0.44 -11.99 2.42
C ALA A 175 1.81 -12.54 2.00
N GLY A 176 2.62 -13.01 2.94
CA GLY A 176 3.93 -13.60 2.65
C GLY A 176 3.90 -14.85 1.77
N LYS A 177 2.78 -15.59 1.74
CA LYS A 177 2.56 -16.73 0.82
C LYS A 177 2.12 -16.29 -0.58
N LEU A 178 1.36 -15.19 -0.67
CA LEU A 178 0.89 -14.64 -1.94
C LEU A 178 2.00 -13.91 -2.72
N LEU A 179 2.92 -13.26 -2.00
CA LEU A 179 3.99 -12.46 -2.57
C LEU A 179 5.19 -13.32 -2.95
N LYS A 180 5.45 -13.43 -4.25
CA LYS A 180 6.58 -14.21 -4.79
C LYS A 180 7.81 -13.36 -5.08
N LYS A 181 7.62 -12.05 -5.31
CA LYS A 181 8.68 -11.07 -5.58
C LYS A 181 8.80 -10.13 -4.38
N ARG A 182 9.96 -9.49 -4.19
CA ARG A 182 10.12 -8.40 -3.21
C ARG A 182 9.10 -7.30 -3.52
N SER A 183 8.34 -6.89 -2.54
CA SER A 183 7.19 -5.99 -2.68
C SER A 183 7.22 -4.94 -1.59
N LEU A 184 6.58 -3.81 -1.84
CA LEU A 184 6.29 -2.79 -0.83
C LEU A 184 4.96 -3.14 -0.17
N VAL A 185 5.00 -3.48 1.10
CA VAL A 185 3.82 -3.94 1.85
C VAL A 185 3.41 -2.87 2.86
N PHE A 186 2.19 -2.41 2.76
CA PHE A 186 1.57 -1.51 3.74
C PHE A 186 0.67 -2.32 4.67
N VAL A 187 0.93 -2.24 5.97
CA VAL A 187 0.08 -2.82 7.02
C VAL A 187 -0.68 -1.70 7.70
N LEU A 188 -1.99 -1.68 7.54
CA LEU A 188 -2.88 -0.65 8.06
C LEU A 188 -3.76 -1.27 9.16
N SER A 189 -3.47 -0.98 10.43
CA SER A 189 -4.15 -1.53 11.62
C SER A 189 -3.93 -0.61 12.82
N ASP A 190 -4.67 -0.79 13.88
CA ASP A 190 -4.36 -0.20 15.19
C ASP A 190 -3.38 -1.05 16.01
N PHE A 191 -3.07 -2.28 15.53
CA PHE A 191 -2.14 -3.24 16.15
C PHE A 191 -2.53 -3.63 17.58
N ARG A 192 -3.84 -3.66 17.88
CA ARG A 192 -4.38 -4.04 19.19
C ARG A 192 -4.68 -5.53 19.30
N THR A 193 -3.85 -6.36 18.75
CA THR A 193 -3.94 -7.81 18.79
C THR A 193 -2.59 -8.41 19.13
N SER A 194 -2.57 -9.68 19.53
CA SER A 194 -1.35 -10.42 19.82
C SER A 194 -0.77 -11.14 18.58
N ASP A 195 0.45 -11.66 18.72
CA ASP A 195 1.07 -12.62 17.80
C ASP A 195 1.36 -12.12 16.37
N TRP A 196 1.42 -10.82 16.13
CA TRP A 196 1.74 -10.23 14.84
C TRP A 196 3.24 -9.92 14.64
N GLU A 197 4.02 -9.76 15.71
CA GLU A 197 5.41 -9.30 15.64
C GLU A 197 6.30 -10.28 14.88
N LYS A 198 6.22 -11.57 15.20
CA LYS A 198 7.02 -12.61 14.52
C LYS A 198 6.68 -12.73 13.03
N PRO A 199 5.39 -12.81 12.62
CA PRO A 199 4.99 -12.72 11.21
C PRO A 199 5.51 -11.48 10.51
N LEU A 200 5.42 -10.29 11.15
CA LEU A 200 5.87 -9.03 10.60
C LEU A 200 7.38 -9.01 10.36
N ILE A 201 8.18 -9.47 11.34
CA ILE A 201 9.63 -9.59 11.19
C ILE A 201 9.97 -10.52 10.02
N SER A 202 9.31 -11.68 9.92
CA SER A 202 9.52 -12.62 8.82
C SER A 202 9.17 -12.03 7.45
N LEU A 203 8.10 -11.23 7.38
CA LEU A 203 7.70 -10.52 6.16
C LEU A 203 8.74 -9.45 5.79
N ALA A 204 9.22 -8.67 6.76
CA ALA A 204 10.18 -7.59 6.56
C ALA A 204 11.58 -8.08 6.13
N GLN A 205 11.92 -9.35 6.37
CA GLN A 205 13.15 -9.94 5.83
C GLN A 205 13.14 -10.11 4.31
N ARG A 206 11.96 -10.22 3.69
CA ARG A 206 11.79 -10.49 2.25
C ARG A 206 11.16 -9.36 1.47
N HIS A 207 10.46 -8.47 2.15
CA HIS A 207 9.68 -7.38 1.59
C HIS A 207 10.00 -6.08 2.33
N ASP A 208 9.71 -4.95 1.70
CA ASP A 208 9.82 -3.64 2.33
C ASP A 208 8.48 -3.32 2.99
N VAL A 209 8.47 -3.26 4.32
CA VAL A 209 7.24 -3.15 5.10
C VAL A 209 7.10 -1.77 5.71
N VAL A 210 5.95 -1.16 5.48
CA VAL A 210 5.53 0.10 6.12
C VAL A 210 4.31 -0.21 7.00
N ALA A 211 4.50 -0.14 8.31
CA ALA A 211 3.42 -0.30 9.28
C ALA A 211 2.80 1.07 9.61
N LEU A 212 1.53 1.24 9.25
CA LEU A 212 0.74 2.44 9.55
C LEU A 212 -0.21 2.14 10.70
N ARG A 213 0.17 2.61 11.88
CA ARG A 213 -0.66 2.47 13.07
C ARG A 213 -1.68 3.58 13.16
N LEU A 214 -2.97 3.21 13.16
CA LEU A 214 -4.07 4.14 13.34
C LEU A 214 -4.43 4.26 14.82
N LYS A 215 -4.52 5.49 15.28
CA LYS A 215 -4.88 5.83 16.67
C LYS A 215 -5.95 6.91 16.68
N ASN A 216 -6.82 6.86 17.66
CA ASN A 216 -7.68 7.96 18.03
C ASN A 216 -7.23 8.57 19.38
N LYS A 217 -7.81 9.71 19.74
CA LYS A 217 -7.46 10.40 20.99
C LYS A 217 -7.72 9.55 22.23
N TYR A 218 -8.75 8.74 22.20
CA TYR A 218 -9.16 7.90 23.34
C TYR A 218 -8.33 6.61 23.47
N ASP A 219 -7.46 6.32 22.52
CA ASP A 219 -6.53 5.19 22.63
C ASP A 219 -5.41 5.44 23.65
N ASP A 220 -5.05 6.72 23.89
CA ASP A 220 -3.99 7.11 24.80
C ASP A 220 -4.54 7.82 26.07
N GLU A 221 -5.70 8.49 25.99
CA GLU A 221 -6.29 9.27 27.10
C GLU A 221 -7.74 8.88 27.31
N LEU A 222 -8.05 8.32 28.47
CA LEU A 222 -9.43 8.06 28.84
C LEU A 222 -10.15 9.39 29.18
N PRO A 223 -11.36 9.61 28.64
CA PRO A 223 -12.14 10.77 29.01
C PRO A 223 -12.49 10.75 30.51
N VAL A 224 -12.45 11.92 31.13
CA VAL A 224 -12.82 12.06 32.55
C VAL A 224 -14.35 12.03 32.67
N ILE A 225 -14.95 10.85 32.65
CA ILE A 225 -16.41 10.62 32.65
C ILE A 225 -16.91 9.86 33.91
N GLY A 226 -16.09 9.80 34.97
CA GLY A 226 -16.46 9.09 36.19
C GLY A 226 -16.34 7.56 36.08
N THR A 227 -17.13 6.82 36.87
CA THR A 227 -17.09 5.34 36.82
C THR A 227 -17.97 4.83 35.68
N VAL A 228 -17.35 4.25 34.66
CA VAL A 228 -18.05 3.68 33.51
C VAL A 228 -17.61 2.22 33.34
N PRO A 229 -18.55 1.30 33.09
CA PRO A 229 -18.20 -0.07 32.76
C PRO A 229 -17.50 -0.08 31.36
N PHE A 230 -16.32 -0.67 31.28
CA PHE A 230 -15.65 -0.90 30.03
C PHE A 230 -15.95 -2.31 29.55
N VAL A 231 -16.29 -2.43 28.29
CA VAL A 231 -16.45 -3.70 27.59
C VAL A 231 -15.47 -3.68 26.43
N ASP A 232 -14.66 -4.74 26.31
CA ASP A 232 -13.80 -4.91 25.17
C ASP A 232 -14.66 -5.28 23.95
N VAL A 233 -14.52 -4.50 22.87
CA VAL A 233 -15.34 -4.65 21.65
C VAL A 233 -15.00 -5.95 20.91
N GLU A 234 -13.80 -6.50 21.13
CA GLU A 234 -13.30 -7.69 20.43
C GLU A 234 -13.39 -8.97 21.26
N SER A 235 -13.57 -8.89 22.57
CA SER A 235 -13.68 -10.08 23.45
C SER A 235 -14.99 -10.19 24.23
N GLY A 236 -15.79 -9.13 24.28
CA GLY A 236 -17.08 -9.07 24.95
C GLY A 236 -16.99 -8.72 26.43
#